data_913afb43bf72bb912a0e6dc7fa38ff03
#
_entry.id   913afb43bf72bb912a0e6dc7fa38ff03
#
_cell.length_a   1.000
_cell.length_b   1.000
_cell.length_c   1.000
_cell.angle_alpha   90.00
_cell.angle_beta   90.00
_cell.angle_gamma   90.00
#
_symmetry.space_group_name_H-M   'P 1'
#
loop_
_entity.id
_entity.type
_entity.pdbx_description
1 polymer ?
#
loop_
_entity_poly.entity_id
_entity_poly.type
_entity_poly.pdbx_seq_one_letter_code
_entity_poly.pdbx_strand_id
1 'polypeptide(L)'
;MAFFRCDVMSESLGMATSVLVTMPDTGDLAAAPVVYLLHGLTDNCTGWLRYTQAEHLARTHGAILIVPEVQRSFYTDMACGPKYFTYINQELPTLCRRFFGIQPVPERTYIMGLSMGGYGAMKCAFTAPQQYAGCAGFSSVAEIQAELPQLCRWHEDQAIFPHGIVPPQDDLFDLVEKFRDGTCPMPRLFLACGQKDSLYPANLRLRDTLQAM
;
A
#
# COMPACT_ATOMS: atom_id res chain seq x y z
N MET A 1 4.42 13.89 19.07
CA MET A 1 4.56 12.72 18.19
C MET A 1 6.00 12.59 17.76
N ALA A 2 6.63 11.48 18.08
CA ALA A 2 8.00 11.24 17.64
C ALA A 2 8.02 10.95 16.13
N PHE A 3 9.00 11.50 15.44
CA PHE A 3 9.21 11.32 14.01
C PHE A 3 10.60 10.73 13.75
N PHE A 4 10.63 9.63 13.02
CA PHE A 4 11.86 8.93 12.65
C PHE A 4 11.98 8.88 11.13
N ARG A 5 13.14 9.23 10.61
CA ARG A 5 13.55 8.92 9.25
C ARG A 5 14.71 7.93 9.32
N CYS A 6 14.51 6.76 8.76
CA CYS A 6 15.46 5.67 8.83
C CYS A 6 15.81 5.20 7.43
N ASP A 7 17.08 4.91 7.19
CA ASP A 7 17.53 4.15 6.05
C ASP A 7 17.84 2.74 6.54
N VAL A 8 17.18 1.75 5.97
CA VAL A 8 17.29 0.35 6.36
C VAL A 8 17.80 -0.47 5.19
N MET A 9 18.68 -1.44 5.46
CA MET A 9 19.07 -2.43 4.44
C MET A 9 17.93 -3.42 4.28
N SER A 10 17.42 -3.55 3.06
CA SER A 10 16.40 -4.52 2.68
C SER A 10 17.02 -5.67 1.88
N GLU A 11 16.77 -6.90 2.32
CA GLU A 11 17.18 -8.10 1.60
C GLU A 11 16.35 -8.29 0.33
N SER A 12 15.05 -8.01 0.40
CA SER A 12 14.13 -8.11 -0.74
C SER A 12 14.48 -7.13 -1.85
N LEU A 13 14.98 -5.95 -1.48
CA LEU A 13 15.38 -4.92 -2.46
C LEU A 13 16.86 -5.05 -2.87
N GLY A 14 17.69 -5.72 -2.06
CA GLY A 14 19.15 -5.79 -2.28
C GLY A 14 19.85 -4.44 -2.11
N MET A 15 19.23 -3.46 -1.43
CA MET A 15 19.74 -2.11 -1.25
C MET A 15 19.16 -1.44 0.00
N ALA A 16 19.78 -0.33 0.42
CA ALA A 16 19.21 0.54 1.44
C ALA A 16 17.97 1.28 0.90
N THR A 17 16.95 1.40 1.73
CA THR A 17 15.73 2.14 1.41
C THR A 17 15.27 2.96 2.61
N SER A 18 14.57 4.07 2.35
CA SER A 18 14.07 4.96 3.41
C SER A 18 12.70 4.51 3.92
N VAL A 19 12.51 4.62 5.22
CA VAL A 19 11.21 4.45 5.88
C VAL A 19 11.00 5.61 6.84
N LEU A 20 9.83 6.26 6.76
CA LEU A 20 9.41 7.22 7.78
C LEU A 20 8.48 6.52 8.77
N VAL A 21 8.70 6.76 10.04
CA VAL A 21 7.85 6.24 11.11
C VAL A 21 7.47 7.39 12.04
N THR A 22 6.17 7.53 12.33
CA THR A 22 5.71 8.43 13.38
C THR A 22 5.03 7.62 14.49
N MET A 23 5.31 7.98 15.73
CA MET A 23 4.80 7.25 16.89
C MET A 23 4.22 8.24 17.93
N PRO A 24 3.09 7.93 18.59
CA PRO A 24 2.58 8.72 19.69
C PRO A 24 3.62 8.88 20.82
N ASP A 25 3.72 10.08 21.40
CA ASP A 25 4.63 10.34 22.54
C ASP A 25 4.11 9.76 23.85
N THR A 26 2.81 9.47 23.92
CA THR A 26 2.12 9.00 25.11
C THR A 26 1.13 7.89 24.75
N GLY A 27 0.75 7.12 25.74
CA GLY A 27 -0.18 6.00 25.57
C GLY A 27 0.54 4.66 25.42
N ASP A 28 -0.26 3.61 25.27
CA ASP A 28 0.25 2.26 25.06
C ASP A 28 0.51 2.01 23.59
N LEU A 29 1.78 2.00 23.20
CA LEU A 29 2.18 1.73 21.81
C LEU A 29 1.78 0.33 21.33
N ALA A 30 1.67 -0.65 22.26
CA ALA A 30 1.23 -1.99 21.92
C ALA A 30 -0.27 -2.02 21.55
N ALA A 31 -1.05 -1.06 22.04
CA ALA A 31 -2.47 -0.90 21.71
C ALA A 31 -2.71 0.04 20.53
N ALA A 32 -1.70 0.80 20.08
CA ALA A 32 -1.84 1.78 19.02
C ALA A 32 -2.19 1.13 17.67
N PRO A 33 -3.12 1.72 16.88
CA PRO A 33 -3.32 1.32 15.50
C PRO A 33 -2.06 1.56 14.67
N VAL A 34 -1.75 0.63 13.77
CA VAL A 34 -0.64 0.73 12.83
C VAL A 34 -1.18 1.00 11.43
N VAL A 35 -0.68 2.02 10.76
CA VAL A 35 -1.12 2.42 9.44
C VAL A 35 0.07 2.49 8.48
N TYR A 36 0.06 1.62 7.48
CA TYR A 36 0.98 1.72 6.36
C TYR A 36 0.44 2.72 5.34
N LEU A 37 1.21 3.78 5.02
CA LEU A 37 0.85 4.80 4.04
C LEU A 37 1.71 4.66 2.79
N LEU A 38 1.09 4.32 1.69
CA LEU A 38 1.74 4.01 0.42
C LEU A 38 1.66 5.21 -0.53
N HIS A 39 2.82 5.68 -1.03
CA HIS A 39 2.91 6.87 -1.87
C HIS A 39 2.54 6.60 -3.34
N GLY A 40 2.22 7.66 -4.09
CA GLY A 40 1.92 7.62 -5.52
C GLY A 40 3.18 7.57 -6.40
N LEU A 41 2.98 7.38 -7.70
CA LEU A 41 4.04 7.13 -8.69
C LEU A 41 5.09 8.24 -8.80
N THR A 42 4.70 9.49 -8.62
CA THR A 42 5.58 10.67 -8.76
C THR A 42 6.05 11.20 -7.41
N ASP A 43 5.78 10.48 -6.35
CA ASP A 43 6.07 10.86 -4.98
C ASP A 43 7.14 9.93 -4.37
N ASN A 44 7.41 10.10 -3.10
CA ASN A 44 8.28 9.29 -2.29
C ASN A 44 7.72 9.17 -0.86
N CYS A 45 8.43 8.47 0.02
CA CYS A 45 7.99 8.28 1.41
C CYS A 45 7.72 9.57 2.18
N THR A 46 8.19 10.74 1.73
CA THR A 46 7.96 12.02 2.43
C THR A 46 6.63 12.68 2.09
N GLY A 47 6.00 12.33 0.95
CA GLY A 47 4.88 13.07 0.38
C GLY A 47 3.66 13.14 1.31
N TRP A 48 3.26 12.04 1.89
CA TRP A 48 2.14 12.01 2.83
C TRP A 48 2.29 13.00 3.99
N LEU A 49 3.48 13.12 4.56
CA LEU A 49 3.72 13.99 5.71
C LEU A 49 3.95 15.46 5.33
N ARG A 50 4.44 15.71 4.10
CA ARG A 50 4.72 17.07 3.61
C ARG A 50 3.51 17.77 3.02
N TYR A 51 2.60 17.02 2.38
CA TYR A 51 1.52 17.60 1.58
C TYR A 51 0.14 17.36 2.17
N THR A 52 0.06 16.62 3.30
CA THR A 52 -1.22 16.30 3.94
C THR A 52 -1.18 16.55 5.45
N GLN A 53 -2.31 16.31 6.11
CA GLN A 53 -2.42 16.35 7.56
C GLN A 53 -2.24 14.96 8.21
N ALA A 54 -1.61 14.00 7.52
CA ALA A 54 -1.51 12.62 7.98
C ALA A 54 -0.90 12.49 9.38
N GLU A 55 0.20 13.21 9.67
CA GLU A 55 0.84 13.22 10.99
C GLU A 55 -0.07 13.81 12.07
N HIS A 56 -0.79 14.90 11.76
CA HIS A 56 -1.74 15.51 12.68
C HIS A 56 -2.89 14.54 13.01
N LEU A 57 -3.45 13.90 12.01
CA LEU A 57 -4.52 12.91 12.18
C LEU A 57 -4.03 11.70 12.97
N ALA A 58 -2.84 11.19 12.67
CA ALA A 58 -2.24 10.09 13.43
C ALA A 58 -2.07 10.44 14.91
N ARG A 59 -1.60 11.66 15.20
CA ARG A 59 -1.50 12.16 16.58
C ARG A 59 -2.85 12.20 17.27
N THR A 60 -3.88 12.70 16.60
CA THR A 60 -5.24 12.83 17.16
C THR A 60 -5.84 11.46 17.48
N HIS A 61 -5.53 10.44 16.67
CA HIS A 61 -6.05 9.09 16.84
C HIS A 61 -5.09 8.12 17.53
N GLY A 62 -3.94 8.61 18.02
CA GLY A 62 -2.95 7.76 18.68
C GLY A 62 -2.36 6.67 17.78
N ALA A 63 -2.30 6.90 16.47
CA ALA A 63 -1.86 5.90 15.50
C ALA A 63 -0.37 6.00 15.19
N ILE A 64 0.25 4.87 14.89
CA ILE A 64 1.59 4.76 14.33
C ILE A 64 1.47 4.80 12.80
N LEU A 65 2.23 5.69 12.14
CA LEU A 65 2.35 5.67 10.68
C LEU A 65 3.67 5.03 10.26
N ILE A 66 3.63 4.21 9.24
CA ILE A 66 4.79 3.63 8.56
C ILE A 66 4.69 3.99 7.09
N VAL A 67 5.64 4.77 6.59
CA VAL A 67 5.63 5.32 5.22
C VAL A 67 6.89 4.86 4.50
N PRO A 68 6.84 3.73 3.78
CA PRO A 68 7.99 3.18 3.07
C PRO A 68 8.24 3.88 1.75
N GLU A 69 9.50 3.84 1.30
CA GLU A 69 9.93 4.21 -0.05
C GLU A 69 9.89 2.97 -0.95
N VAL A 70 9.25 3.09 -2.11
CA VAL A 70 9.18 1.99 -3.09
C VAL A 70 9.44 2.43 -4.53
N GLN A 71 9.85 3.68 -4.72
CA GLN A 71 10.11 4.22 -6.06
C GLN A 71 8.89 4.06 -6.99
N ARG A 72 9.12 3.69 -8.25
CA ARG A 72 8.08 3.54 -9.28
C ARG A 72 7.69 2.08 -9.56
N SER A 73 7.76 1.24 -8.54
CA SER A 73 7.64 -0.23 -8.64
C SER A 73 6.23 -0.77 -8.79
N PHE A 74 5.20 0.07 -8.62
CA PHE A 74 3.82 -0.38 -8.45
C PHE A 74 3.66 -1.46 -7.36
N TYR A 75 4.49 -1.40 -6.32
CA TYR A 75 4.41 -2.36 -5.21
C TYR A 75 4.44 -3.82 -5.69
N THR A 76 5.26 -4.11 -6.71
CA THR A 76 5.32 -5.41 -7.37
C THR A 76 6.73 -6.00 -7.23
N ASP A 77 6.82 -7.31 -7.12
CA ASP A 77 8.09 -8.01 -7.30
C ASP A 77 8.42 -7.98 -8.78
N MET A 78 9.29 -7.06 -9.16
CA MET A 78 9.53 -6.72 -10.56
C MET A 78 10.16 -7.90 -11.31
N ALA A 79 9.76 -8.10 -12.55
CA ALA A 79 10.36 -9.09 -13.43
C ALA A 79 11.86 -8.84 -13.66
N CYS A 80 12.22 -7.56 -13.81
CA CYS A 80 13.60 -7.10 -13.92
C CYS A 80 13.82 -5.99 -12.88
N GLY A 81 14.09 -6.38 -11.62
CA GLY A 81 14.30 -5.42 -10.54
C GLY A 81 14.10 -5.99 -9.14
N PRO A 82 14.03 -5.10 -8.13
CA PRO A 82 13.83 -5.48 -6.74
C PRO A 82 12.43 -6.04 -6.46
N LYS A 83 12.29 -6.74 -5.33
CA LYS A 83 11.06 -7.40 -4.90
C LYS A 83 10.27 -6.49 -3.94
N TYR A 84 9.60 -5.47 -4.48
CA TYR A 84 8.92 -4.48 -3.66
C TYR A 84 7.64 -4.99 -3.00
N PHE A 85 6.92 -5.94 -3.59
CA PHE A 85 5.77 -6.56 -2.94
C PHE A 85 6.20 -7.38 -1.72
N THR A 86 7.24 -8.22 -1.88
CA THR A 86 7.83 -8.98 -0.77
C THR A 86 8.33 -8.05 0.32
N TYR A 87 9.00 -6.95 -0.05
CA TYR A 87 9.44 -5.93 0.91
C TYR A 87 8.28 -5.38 1.74
N ILE A 88 7.23 -4.87 1.11
CA ILE A 88 6.10 -4.26 1.83
C ILE A 88 5.31 -5.26 2.66
N ASN A 89 5.00 -6.42 2.07
CA ASN A 89 4.05 -7.36 2.67
C ASN A 89 4.66 -8.31 3.70
N GLN A 90 5.98 -8.52 3.66
CA GLN A 90 6.67 -9.50 4.52
C GLN A 90 7.84 -8.89 5.30
N GLU A 91 8.76 -8.21 4.63
CA GLU A 91 9.99 -7.74 5.25
C GLU A 91 9.77 -6.50 6.11
N LEU A 92 9.06 -5.48 5.60
CA LEU A 92 8.83 -4.22 6.31
C LEU A 92 8.17 -4.41 7.69
N PRO A 93 7.12 -5.24 7.87
CA PRO A 93 6.58 -5.53 9.20
C PRO A 93 7.62 -6.14 10.15
N THR A 94 8.50 -6.98 9.62
CA THR A 94 9.59 -7.60 10.39
C THR A 94 10.65 -6.58 10.81
N LEU A 95 11.04 -5.68 9.90
CA LEU A 95 11.96 -4.58 10.20
C LEU A 95 11.36 -3.62 11.24
N CYS A 96 10.08 -3.28 11.11
CA CYS A 96 9.38 -2.42 12.08
C CYS A 96 9.32 -3.06 13.48
N ARG A 97 9.08 -4.35 13.55
CA ARG A 97 9.16 -5.10 14.83
C ARG A 97 10.56 -5.06 15.42
N ARG A 98 11.57 -5.31 14.60
CA ARG A 98 12.96 -5.38 15.05
C ARG A 98 13.50 -4.04 15.55
N PHE A 99 13.25 -2.95 14.82
CA PHE A 99 13.87 -1.65 15.10
C PHE A 99 13.02 -0.77 16.03
N PHE A 100 11.70 -0.88 15.98
CA PHE A 100 10.80 0.00 16.72
C PHE A 100 9.93 -0.74 17.74
N GLY A 101 10.02 -2.07 17.83
CA GLY A 101 9.14 -2.86 18.69
C GLY A 101 7.67 -2.88 18.24
N ILE A 102 7.37 -2.35 17.04
CA ILE A 102 6.02 -2.30 16.51
C ILE A 102 5.57 -3.72 16.15
N GLN A 103 4.51 -4.19 16.81
CA GLN A 103 3.90 -5.48 16.51
C GLN A 103 2.54 -5.25 15.85
N PRO A 104 2.42 -5.36 14.52
CA PRO A 104 1.15 -5.24 13.85
C PRO A 104 0.19 -6.32 14.35
N VAL A 105 -0.94 -5.89 14.88
CA VAL A 105 -2.04 -6.77 15.27
C VAL A 105 -3.11 -6.63 14.20
N PRO A 106 -3.55 -7.72 13.55
CA PRO A 106 -4.44 -7.64 12.38
C PRO A 106 -5.66 -6.75 12.59
N GLU A 107 -6.28 -6.83 13.76
CA GLU A 107 -7.50 -6.07 14.11
C GLU A 107 -7.28 -4.56 14.19
N ARG A 108 -6.03 -4.10 14.24
CA ARG A 108 -5.62 -2.69 14.34
C ARG A 108 -4.58 -2.29 13.31
N THR A 109 -4.34 -3.13 12.33
CA THR A 109 -3.41 -2.84 11.23
C THR A 109 -4.18 -2.44 9.99
N TYR A 110 -3.82 -1.30 9.44
CA TYR A 110 -4.44 -0.72 8.26
C TYR A 110 -3.39 -0.45 7.19
N ILE A 111 -3.81 -0.51 5.93
CA ILE A 111 -2.97 -0.14 4.80
C ILE A 111 -3.75 0.81 3.89
N MET A 112 -3.14 1.88 3.48
CA MET A 112 -3.80 2.86 2.61
C MET A 112 -2.82 3.54 1.68
N GLY A 113 -3.30 4.03 0.57
CA GLY A 113 -2.42 4.69 -0.40
C GLY A 113 -3.14 5.48 -1.46
N LEU A 114 -2.35 6.30 -2.17
CA LEU A 114 -2.81 7.17 -3.24
C LEU A 114 -2.30 6.66 -4.59
N SER A 115 -3.17 6.60 -5.61
CA SER A 115 -2.79 6.29 -7.00
C SER A 115 -2.10 4.92 -7.10
N MET A 116 -0.82 4.87 -7.49
CA MET A 116 0.03 3.68 -7.41
C MET A 116 -0.01 3.05 -6.00
N GLY A 117 0.02 3.88 -4.94
CA GLY A 117 -0.07 3.40 -3.55
C GLY A 117 -1.45 2.84 -3.21
N GLY A 118 -2.52 3.36 -3.83
CA GLY A 118 -3.87 2.81 -3.68
C GLY A 118 -3.98 1.40 -4.27
N TYR A 119 -3.40 1.19 -5.44
CA TYR A 119 -3.23 -0.15 -6.02
C TYR A 119 -2.43 -1.06 -5.07
N GLY A 120 -1.25 -0.60 -4.61
CA GLY A 120 -0.40 -1.37 -3.71
C GLY A 120 -1.09 -1.75 -2.41
N ALA A 121 -1.85 -0.83 -1.81
CA ALA A 121 -2.61 -1.07 -0.59
C ALA A 121 -3.68 -2.15 -0.78
N MET A 122 -4.46 -2.06 -1.85
CA MET A 122 -5.48 -3.07 -2.16
C MET A 122 -4.85 -4.42 -2.51
N LYS A 123 -3.78 -4.44 -3.30
CA LYS A 123 -3.05 -5.66 -3.62
C LYS A 123 -2.55 -6.37 -2.35
N CYS A 124 -1.95 -5.65 -1.40
CA CYS A 124 -1.53 -6.22 -0.13
C CYS A 124 -2.72 -6.75 0.67
N ALA A 125 -3.78 -5.95 0.80
CA ALA A 125 -4.96 -6.32 1.57
C ALA A 125 -5.73 -7.50 0.94
N PHE A 126 -5.80 -7.57 -0.38
CA PHE A 126 -6.46 -8.69 -1.06
C PHE A 126 -5.57 -9.93 -1.07
N THR A 127 -4.25 -9.80 -1.16
CA THR A 127 -3.35 -10.98 -1.12
C THR A 127 -3.29 -11.60 0.28
N ALA A 128 -3.18 -10.76 1.32
CA ALA A 128 -3.01 -11.20 2.72
C ALA A 128 -4.07 -10.56 3.64
N PRO A 129 -5.38 -10.83 3.44
CA PRO A 129 -6.48 -10.19 4.17
C PRO A 129 -6.39 -10.38 5.67
N GLN A 130 -5.82 -11.48 6.13
CA GLN A 130 -5.62 -11.77 7.55
C GLN A 130 -4.62 -10.84 8.25
N GLN A 131 -3.90 -9.99 7.52
CA GLN A 131 -2.95 -9.03 8.10
C GLN A 131 -3.59 -7.68 8.42
N TYR A 132 -4.77 -7.38 7.86
CA TYR A 132 -5.33 -6.03 7.87
C TYR A 132 -6.77 -5.99 8.35
N ALA A 133 -7.06 -5.07 9.29
CA ALA A 133 -8.43 -4.72 9.67
C ALA A 133 -9.16 -3.93 8.57
N GLY A 134 -8.41 -3.20 7.77
CA GLY A 134 -8.98 -2.40 6.69
C GLY A 134 -7.94 -1.84 5.72
N CYS A 135 -8.43 -1.49 4.56
CA CYS A 135 -7.67 -0.90 3.46
C CYS A 135 -8.37 0.34 2.93
N ALA A 136 -7.59 1.36 2.54
CA ALA A 136 -8.13 2.52 1.86
C ALA A 136 -7.35 2.83 0.57
N GLY A 137 -8.08 3.03 -0.53
CA GLY A 137 -7.54 3.47 -1.81
C GLY A 137 -8.05 4.85 -2.20
N PHE A 138 -7.14 5.77 -2.48
CA PHE A 138 -7.44 7.12 -2.94
C PHE A 138 -7.01 7.27 -4.39
N SER A 139 -7.94 7.54 -5.32
CA SER A 139 -7.67 7.64 -6.76
C SER A 139 -6.76 6.51 -7.26
N SER A 140 -7.14 5.28 -6.97
CA SER A 140 -6.28 4.11 -7.14
C SER A 140 -6.11 3.74 -8.61
N VAL A 141 -4.95 3.22 -8.99
CA VAL A 141 -4.76 2.52 -10.27
C VAL A 141 -5.47 1.16 -10.14
N ALA A 142 -6.76 1.12 -10.54
CA ALA A 142 -7.59 -0.05 -10.32
C ALA A 142 -7.48 -1.08 -11.45
N GLU A 143 -7.35 -0.63 -12.70
CA GLU A 143 -7.17 -1.47 -13.89
C GLU A 143 -5.71 -1.41 -14.38
N ILE A 144 -4.83 -2.03 -13.63
CA ILE A 144 -3.39 -1.89 -13.84
C ILE A 144 -2.94 -2.29 -15.25
N GLN A 145 -3.52 -3.33 -15.86
CA GLN A 145 -3.17 -3.74 -17.23
C GLN A 145 -3.43 -2.64 -18.27
N ALA A 146 -4.52 -1.89 -18.10
CA ALA A 146 -4.90 -0.82 -19.04
C ALA A 146 -4.22 0.52 -18.73
N GLU A 147 -3.99 0.80 -17.44
CA GLU A 147 -3.53 2.11 -16.95
C GLU A 147 -2.01 2.22 -16.90
N LEU A 148 -1.31 1.12 -16.59
CA LEU A 148 0.15 1.10 -16.41
C LEU A 148 0.92 1.64 -17.63
N PRO A 149 0.65 1.25 -18.88
CA PRO A 149 1.39 1.76 -20.04
C PRO A 149 1.25 3.27 -20.23
N GLN A 150 0.13 3.87 -19.78
CA GLN A 150 -0.13 5.30 -19.89
C GLN A 150 0.59 6.10 -18.79
N LEU A 151 0.87 5.47 -17.66
CA LEU A 151 1.53 6.07 -16.50
C LEU A 151 3.06 5.93 -16.55
N CYS A 152 3.56 4.90 -17.22
CA CYS A 152 5.00 4.64 -17.36
C CYS A 152 5.61 5.50 -18.46
N ARG A 153 6.57 6.37 -18.08
CA ARG A 153 7.26 7.29 -19.01
C ARG A 153 8.46 6.67 -19.72
N TRP A 154 9.09 5.67 -19.07
CA TRP A 154 10.37 5.10 -19.51
C TRP A 154 10.26 3.59 -19.75
N HIS A 155 9.05 3.10 -20.10
CA HIS A 155 8.78 1.67 -20.30
C HIS A 155 9.06 0.82 -19.06
N GLU A 156 8.87 1.40 -17.86
CA GLU A 156 9.02 0.66 -16.59
C GLU A 156 8.03 -0.50 -16.49
N ASP A 157 6.90 -0.41 -17.17
CA ASP A 157 5.90 -1.48 -17.29
C ASP A 157 6.53 -2.83 -17.69
N GLN A 158 7.49 -2.80 -18.63
CA GLN A 158 8.21 -4.01 -19.08
C GLN A 158 9.20 -4.53 -18.04
N ALA A 159 9.74 -3.67 -17.19
CA ALA A 159 10.60 -4.08 -16.09
C ALA A 159 9.77 -4.61 -14.90
N ILE A 160 8.56 -4.07 -14.71
CA ILE A 160 7.65 -4.48 -13.65
C ILE A 160 7.01 -5.83 -13.99
N PHE A 161 6.42 -5.96 -15.19
CA PHE A 161 5.76 -7.17 -15.64
C PHE A 161 6.40 -7.73 -16.93
N PRO A 162 6.62 -9.06 -17.01
CA PRO A 162 7.19 -9.65 -18.21
C PRO A 162 6.34 -9.31 -19.43
N HIS A 163 6.95 -8.72 -20.44
CA HIS A 163 6.27 -8.31 -21.69
C HIS A 163 5.11 -7.31 -21.48
N GLY A 164 5.07 -6.62 -20.33
CA GLY A 164 3.97 -5.72 -19.99
C GLY A 164 2.63 -6.42 -19.71
N ILE A 165 2.65 -7.74 -19.45
CA ILE A 165 1.47 -8.54 -19.16
C ILE A 165 1.34 -8.69 -17.64
N VAL A 166 0.24 -8.18 -17.08
CA VAL A 166 -0.07 -8.28 -15.65
C VAL A 166 -0.58 -9.69 -15.35
N PRO A 167 0.08 -10.45 -14.48
CA PRO A 167 -0.41 -11.77 -14.09
C PRO A 167 -1.56 -11.66 -13.08
N PRO A 168 -2.43 -12.71 -12.97
CA PRO A 168 -3.63 -12.66 -12.12
C PRO A 168 -3.35 -12.31 -10.65
N GLN A 169 -2.21 -12.71 -10.10
CA GLN A 169 -1.82 -12.37 -8.71
C GLN A 169 -1.48 -10.89 -8.50
N ASP A 170 -1.39 -10.12 -9.58
CA ASP A 170 -1.13 -8.69 -9.58
C ASP A 170 -2.32 -7.86 -10.09
N ASP A 171 -3.38 -8.50 -10.58
CA ASP A 171 -4.61 -7.84 -11.00
C ASP A 171 -5.62 -7.78 -9.85
N LEU A 172 -6.14 -6.58 -9.56
CA LEU A 172 -7.07 -6.40 -8.44
C LEU A 172 -8.40 -7.13 -8.65
N PHE A 173 -8.88 -7.21 -9.89
CA PHE A 173 -10.14 -7.90 -10.20
C PHE A 173 -10.01 -9.41 -10.05
N ASP A 174 -8.85 -9.98 -10.41
CA ASP A 174 -8.57 -11.40 -10.15
C ASP A 174 -8.38 -11.67 -8.65
N LEU A 175 -7.68 -10.78 -7.95
CA LEU A 175 -7.43 -10.93 -6.52
C LEU A 175 -8.70 -10.89 -5.66
N VAL A 176 -9.74 -10.17 -6.07
CA VAL A 176 -11.00 -10.09 -5.30
C VAL A 176 -11.88 -11.34 -5.47
N GLU A 177 -11.70 -12.13 -6.52
CA GLU A 177 -12.53 -13.31 -6.78
C GLU A 177 -12.55 -14.34 -5.63
N LYS A 178 -11.45 -14.41 -4.85
CA LYS A 178 -11.39 -15.30 -3.68
C LYS A 178 -12.36 -14.94 -2.54
N PHE A 179 -12.94 -13.75 -2.55
CA PHE A 179 -13.92 -13.34 -1.55
C PHE A 179 -15.36 -13.66 -1.95
N ARG A 180 -15.59 -14.06 -3.20
CA ARG A 180 -16.92 -14.26 -3.78
C ARG A 180 -17.75 -15.35 -3.10
N ASP A 181 -17.13 -16.38 -2.60
CA ASP A 181 -17.82 -17.49 -1.92
C ASP A 181 -18.01 -17.27 -0.41
N GLY A 182 -17.52 -16.13 0.12
CA GLY A 182 -17.62 -15.77 1.53
C GLY A 182 -16.75 -16.60 2.48
N THR A 183 -15.91 -17.51 1.99
CA THR A 183 -15.02 -18.32 2.84
C THR A 183 -13.82 -17.54 3.35
N CYS A 184 -13.37 -16.55 2.60
CA CYS A 184 -12.31 -15.66 2.97
C CYS A 184 -12.89 -14.32 3.47
N PRO A 185 -12.62 -13.88 4.70
CA PRO A 185 -13.11 -12.59 5.18
C PRO A 185 -12.43 -11.44 4.46
N MET A 186 -13.23 -10.53 3.90
CA MET A 186 -12.71 -9.32 3.25
C MET A 186 -12.37 -8.26 4.31
N PRO A 187 -11.22 -7.59 4.24
CA PRO A 187 -10.94 -6.42 5.08
C PRO A 187 -11.95 -5.31 4.83
N ARG A 188 -12.17 -4.43 5.81
CA ARG A 188 -12.97 -3.23 5.59
C ARG A 188 -12.34 -2.36 4.51
N LEU A 189 -13.13 -1.92 3.53
CA LEU A 189 -12.64 -1.14 2.40
C LEU A 189 -13.18 0.28 2.42
N PHE A 190 -12.30 1.23 2.10
CA PHE A 190 -12.66 2.61 1.82
C PHE A 190 -12.06 3.02 0.47
N LEU A 191 -12.90 3.43 -0.46
CA LEU A 191 -12.48 3.91 -1.77
C LEU A 191 -12.93 5.35 -1.96
N ALA A 192 -12.03 6.21 -2.41
CA ALA A 192 -12.33 7.58 -2.76
C ALA A 192 -11.60 7.96 -4.06
N CYS A 193 -12.35 8.55 -4.99
CA CYS A 193 -11.80 9.06 -6.25
C CYS A 193 -12.59 10.28 -6.70
N GLY A 194 -11.90 11.32 -7.16
CA GLY A 194 -12.54 12.52 -7.68
C GLY A 194 -13.26 12.24 -9.01
N GLN A 195 -14.47 12.75 -9.19
CA GLN A 195 -15.25 12.51 -10.43
C GLN A 195 -14.58 13.00 -11.72
N LYS A 196 -13.64 13.94 -11.61
CA LYS A 196 -12.88 14.48 -12.74
C LYS A 196 -11.50 13.83 -12.88
N ASP A 197 -11.17 12.86 -12.02
CA ASP A 197 -9.93 12.11 -12.10
C ASP A 197 -9.99 11.14 -13.28
N SER A 198 -8.90 11.01 -14.03
CA SER A 198 -8.81 10.06 -15.15
C SER A 198 -8.97 8.60 -14.70
N LEU A 199 -8.63 8.28 -13.45
CA LEU A 199 -8.78 6.96 -12.86
C LEU A 199 -10.21 6.68 -12.32
N TYR A 200 -11.12 7.67 -12.37
CA TYR A 200 -12.47 7.53 -11.82
C TYR A 200 -13.28 6.37 -12.43
N PRO A 201 -13.30 6.16 -13.77
CA PRO A 201 -14.07 5.07 -14.36
C PRO A 201 -13.63 3.68 -13.87
N ALA A 202 -12.32 3.44 -13.74
CA ALA A 202 -11.78 2.19 -13.23
C ALA A 202 -12.10 1.98 -11.74
N ASN A 203 -12.03 3.06 -10.94
CA ASN A 203 -12.43 3.01 -9.52
C ASN A 203 -13.93 2.73 -9.36
N LEU A 204 -14.79 3.21 -10.25
CA LEU A 204 -16.21 2.84 -10.25
C LEU A 204 -16.41 1.35 -10.53
N ARG A 205 -15.75 0.82 -11.56
CA ARG A 205 -15.85 -0.62 -11.89
C ARG A 205 -15.38 -1.50 -10.73
N LEU A 206 -14.27 -1.14 -10.09
CA LEU A 206 -13.80 -1.87 -8.91
C LEU A 206 -14.81 -1.81 -7.76
N ARG A 207 -15.36 -0.62 -7.46
CA ARG A 207 -16.42 -0.46 -6.47
C ARG A 207 -17.62 -1.37 -6.78
N ASP A 208 -18.10 -1.36 -8.02
CA ASP A 208 -19.29 -2.11 -8.43
C ASP A 208 -19.03 -3.63 -8.33
N THR A 209 -17.82 -4.08 -8.69
CA THR A 209 -17.38 -5.46 -8.50
C THR A 209 -17.40 -5.86 -7.03
N LEU A 210 -16.83 -5.02 -6.15
CA LEU A 210 -16.79 -5.29 -4.71
C LEU A 210 -18.17 -5.26 -4.05
N GLN A 211 -19.10 -4.43 -4.55
CA GLN A 211 -20.47 -4.36 -4.05
C GLN A 211 -21.35 -5.53 -4.51
N ALA A 212 -20.96 -6.20 -5.59
CA ALA A 212 -21.66 -7.37 -6.13
C ALA A 212 -21.22 -8.71 -5.49
N MET A 213 -20.27 -8.66 -4.57
CA MET A 213 -19.79 -9.81 -3.78
C MET A 213 -20.54 -9.93 -2.47
#